data_c52dacf21c05b30eb8756f50473f2f06
#
_entry.id   c52dacf21c05b30eb8756f50473f2f06
#
_cell.length_a   1.000
_cell.length_b   1.000
_cell.length_c   1.000
_cell.angle_alpha   90.00
_cell.angle_beta   90.00
_cell.angle_gamma   90.00
#
_symmetry.space_group_name_H-M   'P 1'
#
loop_
_entity.id
_entity.type
_entity.pdbx_description
1 polymer ?
#
loop_
_entity_poly.entity_id
_entity_poly.type
_entity_poly.pdbx_seq_one_letter_code
_entity_poly.pdbx_strand_id
1 'polypeptide(L)'
;MVSVAICTRNRCGLLEKAVRSVLPQLGEHDELLIVDNGSTDGTPALCRRFAAEHGRVRALSESKSGLSVARNRALQEAGREWVIFLDDDVIVEPGWLSAYNKFFNGGVREKIAALGGSVAPLYETPVPRWLPPHPTAPDNLVEGRQCEPGESVIGCNFAVRRELTLSVGGFNTQLGNCGEVLGGYDEVELMERLTRAGYEIWWVTGACVQHWVSASRLHLLWQLNCAFHVGNSSAIRRLSKIKGGSGAIYFSLMRLLTGPFHCGFHLLAAGFGLLIQNPRKATRSLLRAASIVGYNYQLMKRMFRPGYA
;
A
#
# COMPACT_ATOMS: atom_id res chain seq x y z
N MET A 1 7.50 22.24 4.34
CA MET A 1 7.58 22.04 2.87
C MET A 1 7.61 20.56 2.58
N VAL A 2 6.70 20.07 1.75
CA VAL A 2 6.56 18.64 1.43
C VAL A 2 6.38 18.43 -0.08
N SER A 3 6.72 17.23 -0.56
CA SER A 3 6.31 16.71 -1.85
C SER A 3 5.14 15.75 -1.62
N VAL A 4 3.97 16.02 -2.18
CA VAL A 4 2.87 15.05 -2.24
C VAL A 4 3.03 14.26 -3.54
N ALA A 5 2.93 12.94 -3.51
CA ALA A 5 3.09 12.07 -4.66
C ALA A 5 1.86 11.19 -4.86
N ILE A 6 1.24 11.27 -6.04
CA ILE A 6 0.15 10.41 -6.47
C ILE A 6 0.61 9.59 -7.66
N CYS A 7 0.67 8.26 -7.50
CA CYS A 7 0.97 7.34 -8.59
C CYS A 7 -0.35 6.81 -9.15
N THR A 8 -0.48 6.80 -10.48
CA THR A 8 -1.75 6.46 -11.13
C THR A 8 -1.55 5.63 -12.39
N ARG A 9 -2.58 4.84 -12.74
CA ARG A 9 -2.65 4.12 -14.01
C ARG A 9 -4.11 3.86 -14.42
N ASN A 10 -4.53 4.39 -15.57
CA ASN A 10 -5.86 4.17 -16.13
C ASN A 10 -7.01 4.50 -15.15
N ARG A 11 -6.92 5.65 -14.45
CA ARG A 11 -7.90 6.06 -13.43
C ARG A 11 -8.20 7.56 -13.48
N CYS A 12 -8.38 8.10 -14.70
CA CYS A 12 -8.56 9.53 -14.96
C CYS A 12 -9.56 10.20 -14.00
N GLY A 13 -10.77 9.63 -13.84
CA GLY A 13 -11.82 10.24 -12.99
C GLY A 13 -11.56 10.18 -11.49
N LEU A 14 -10.87 9.14 -10.98
CA LEU A 14 -10.48 9.05 -9.57
C LEU A 14 -9.32 10.01 -9.29
N LEU A 15 -8.29 10.00 -10.14
CA LEU A 15 -7.18 10.91 -10.04
C LEU A 15 -7.63 12.37 -9.99
N GLU A 16 -8.60 12.78 -10.84
CA GLU A 16 -9.10 14.15 -10.84
C GLU A 16 -9.66 14.55 -9.48
N LYS A 17 -10.45 13.67 -8.85
CA LYS A 17 -11.00 13.90 -7.51
C LYS A 17 -9.91 13.99 -6.44
N ALA A 18 -8.94 13.07 -6.47
CA ALA A 18 -7.81 13.06 -5.55
C ALA A 18 -7.01 14.36 -5.64
N VAL A 19 -6.58 14.75 -6.86
CA VAL A 19 -5.80 15.97 -7.09
C VAL A 19 -6.58 17.22 -6.63
N ARG A 20 -7.87 17.33 -6.98
CA ARG A 20 -8.70 18.46 -6.56
C ARG A 20 -8.88 18.56 -5.05
N SER A 21 -8.81 17.45 -4.31
CA SER A 21 -8.86 17.48 -2.84
C SER A 21 -7.54 17.93 -2.21
N VAL A 22 -6.40 17.64 -2.85
CA VAL A 22 -5.05 18.00 -2.38
C VAL A 22 -4.70 19.45 -2.66
N LEU A 23 -4.98 19.93 -3.87
CA LEU A 23 -4.54 21.26 -4.36
C LEU A 23 -4.84 22.41 -3.39
N PRO A 24 -6.04 22.54 -2.79
CA PRO A 24 -6.36 23.65 -1.88
C PRO A 24 -5.56 23.62 -0.58
N GLN A 25 -4.96 22.50 -0.20
CA GLN A 25 -4.21 22.34 1.04
C GLN A 25 -2.71 22.60 0.88
N LEU A 26 -2.20 22.61 -0.36
CA LEU A 26 -0.78 22.86 -0.62
C LEU A 26 -0.39 24.30 -0.27
N GLY A 27 0.67 24.45 0.53
CA GLY A 27 1.32 25.73 0.78
C GLY A 27 2.15 26.21 -0.42
N GLU A 28 2.67 27.43 -0.32
CA GLU A 28 3.43 28.07 -1.41
C GLU A 28 4.66 27.26 -1.85
N HIS A 29 5.30 26.61 -0.91
CA HIS A 29 6.56 25.87 -1.15
C HIS A 29 6.37 24.34 -1.24
N ASP A 30 5.14 23.86 -1.18
CA ASP A 30 4.83 22.43 -1.37
C ASP A 30 4.72 22.12 -2.87
N GLU A 31 4.92 20.86 -3.25
CA GLU A 31 4.73 20.41 -4.62
C GLU A 31 3.84 19.16 -4.66
N LEU A 32 3.16 18.97 -5.79
CA LEU A 32 2.41 17.75 -6.11
C LEU A 32 3.03 17.06 -7.32
N LEU A 33 3.51 15.84 -7.13
CA LEU A 33 4.02 14.97 -8.19
C LEU A 33 2.91 14.00 -8.59
N ILE A 34 2.51 14.02 -9.85
CA ILE A 34 1.60 13.03 -10.42
C ILE A 34 2.42 12.12 -11.31
N VAL A 35 2.56 10.85 -10.92
CA VAL A 35 3.33 9.86 -11.70
C VAL A 35 2.36 8.97 -12.47
N ASP A 36 2.26 9.21 -13.77
CA ASP A 36 1.52 8.36 -14.69
C ASP A 36 2.34 7.11 -15.05
N ASN A 37 1.89 5.94 -14.60
CA ASN A 37 2.57 4.66 -14.81
C ASN A 37 2.08 3.93 -16.06
N GLY A 38 2.20 4.59 -17.21
CA GLY A 38 1.89 4.03 -18.51
C GLY A 38 0.39 3.85 -18.75
N SER A 39 -0.41 4.88 -18.49
CA SER A 39 -1.83 4.89 -18.79
C SER A 39 -2.12 4.98 -20.29
N THR A 40 -3.25 4.38 -20.69
CA THR A 40 -3.74 4.35 -22.08
C THR A 40 -5.10 5.04 -22.25
N ASP A 41 -5.67 5.54 -21.16
CA ASP A 41 -6.92 6.32 -21.12
C ASP A 41 -6.66 7.84 -21.13
N GLY A 42 -7.60 8.64 -20.65
CA GLY A 42 -7.46 10.10 -20.51
C GLY A 42 -6.48 10.58 -19.44
N THR A 43 -5.89 9.69 -18.62
CA THR A 43 -5.03 10.03 -17.49
C THR A 43 -3.81 10.89 -17.90
N PRO A 44 -3.03 10.56 -18.97
CA PRO A 44 -1.89 11.38 -19.33
C PRO A 44 -2.25 12.81 -19.75
N ALA A 45 -3.40 13.00 -20.40
CA ALA A 45 -3.90 14.32 -20.77
C ALA A 45 -4.30 15.14 -19.53
N LEU A 46 -4.97 14.49 -18.58
CA LEU A 46 -5.35 15.09 -17.29
C LEU A 46 -4.11 15.54 -16.51
N CYS A 47 -3.07 14.69 -16.41
CA CYS A 47 -1.82 15.04 -15.72
C CYS A 47 -1.15 16.28 -16.31
N ARG A 48 -1.06 16.35 -17.65
CA ARG A 48 -0.51 17.53 -18.35
C ARG A 48 -1.33 18.79 -18.11
N ARG A 49 -2.68 18.67 -18.10
CA ARG A 49 -3.59 19.78 -17.81
C ARG A 49 -3.33 20.34 -16.42
N PHE A 50 -3.29 19.52 -15.37
CA PHE A 50 -3.00 19.98 -14.02
C PHE A 50 -1.63 20.63 -13.89
N ALA A 51 -0.60 20.09 -14.55
CA ALA A 51 0.73 20.68 -14.54
C ALA A 51 0.78 22.04 -15.25
N ALA A 52 -0.04 22.25 -16.31
CA ALA A 52 -0.13 23.53 -17.01
C ALA A 52 -0.92 24.58 -16.22
N GLU A 53 -1.99 24.15 -15.52
CA GLU A 53 -2.87 25.04 -14.76
C GLU A 53 -2.29 25.46 -13.40
N HIS A 54 -1.41 24.62 -12.81
CA HIS A 54 -0.92 24.81 -11.45
C HIS A 54 0.60 24.67 -11.37
N GLY A 55 1.33 25.77 -11.17
CA GLY A 55 2.79 25.80 -11.13
C GLY A 55 3.46 24.93 -10.05
N ARG A 56 2.69 24.44 -9.07
CA ARG A 56 3.14 23.51 -8.04
C ARG A 56 2.93 22.03 -8.39
N VAL A 57 2.31 21.76 -9.54
CA VAL A 57 2.06 20.40 -10.02
C VAL A 57 3.07 20.01 -11.07
N ARG A 58 3.68 18.86 -10.90
CA ARG A 58 4.59 18.25 -11.88
C ARG A 58 4.02 16.92 -12.34
N ALA A 59 3.82 16.78 -13.64
CA ALA A 59 3.41 15.53 -14.27
C ALA A 59 4.65 14.73 -14.69
N LEU A 60 4.78 13.53 -14.21
CA LEU A 60 5.87 12.61 -14.51
C LEU A 60 5.33 11.39 -15.23
N SER A 61 6.08 10.86 -16.19
CA SER A 61 5.74 9.59 -16.85
C SER A 61 6.74 8.52 -16.46
N GLU A 62 6.22 7.32 -16.15
CA GLU A 62 7.01 6.15 -15.85
C GLU A 62 6.53 4.98 -16.73
N SER A 63 7.37 4.57 -17.66
CA SER A 63 7.04 3.54 -18.65
C SER A 63 7.10 2.10 -18.11
N LYS A 64 7.96 1.87 -17.10
CA LYS A 64 8.07 0.55 -16.48
C LYS A 64 6.90 0.34 -15.53
N SER A 65 6.05 -0.65 -15.85
CA SER A 65 4.86 -0.94 -15.06
C SER A 65 5.19 -1.38 -13.63
N GLY A 66 4.46 -0.86 -12.66
CA GLY A 66 4.51 -1.22 -11.24
C GLY A 66 4.37 -0.03 -10.30
N LEU A 67 3.52 -0.17 -9.28
CA LEU A 67 3.29 0.89 -8.28
C LEU A 67 4.60 1.28 -7.56
N SER A 68 5.37 0.28 -7.13
CA SER A 68 6.68 0.51 -6.49
C SER A 68 7.69 1.21 -7.41
N VAL A 69 7.62 0.96 -8.73
CA VAL A 69 8.45 1.66 -9.72
C VAL A 69 8.04 3.14 -9.79
N ALA A 70 6.73 3.41 -9.88
CA ALA A 70 6.20 4.77 -9.90
C ALA A 70 6.50 5.51 -8.58
N ARG A 71 6.38 4.86 -7.42
CA ARG A 71 6.76 5.42 -6.12
C ARG A 71 8.24 5.75 -6.03
N ASN A 72 9.12 4.89 -6.56
CA ASN A 72 10.55 5.16 -6.65
C ASN A 72 10.85 6.35 -7.58
N ARG A 73 10.12 6.47 -8.71
CA ARG A 73 10.24 7.65 -9.58
C ARG A 73 9.85 8.91 -8.82
N ALA A 74 8.76 8.89 -8.05
CA ALA A 74 8.37 10.02 -7.23
C ALA A 74 9.45 10.38 -6.19
N LEU A 75 10.04 9.40 -5.50
CA LEU A 75 11.14 9.62 -4.55
C LEU A 75 12.37 10.29 -5.19
N GLN A 76 12.74 9.87 -6.39
CA GLN A 76 13.87 10.43 -7.11
C GLN A 76 13.63 11.89 -7.52
N GLU A 77 12.43 12.20 -7.97
CA GLU A 77 12.03 13.52 -8.48
C GLU A 77 11.57 14.50 -7.40
N ALA A 78 11.22 14.02 -6.21
CA ALA A 78 10.79 14.87 -5.11
C ALA A 78 11.86 15.86 -4.68
N GLY A 79 11.48 17.13 -4.58
CA GLY A 79 12.39 18.23 -4.19
C GLY A 79 12.39 18.52 -2.69
N ARG A 80 11.60 17.82 -1.88
CA ARG A 80 11.43 18.11 -0.45
C ARG A 80 11.91 16.94 0.41
N GLU A 81 12.20 17.24 1.67
CA GLU A 81 12.68 16.26 2.66
C GLU A 81 11.63 15.16 2.91
N TRP A 82 10.37 15.53 3.01
CA TRP A 82 9.26 14.62 3.23
C TRP A 82 8.46 14.41 1.95
N VAL A 83 8.21 13.14 1.63
CA VAL A 83 7.34 12.73 0.53
C VAL A 83 6.13 12.04 1.10
N ILE A 84 4.94 12.60 0.85
CA ILE A 84 3.66 12.02 1.27
C ILE A 84 3.08 11.28 0.08
N PHE A 85 2.91 9.97 0.21
CA PHE A 85 2.28 9.13 -0.80
C PHE A 85 0.78 9.04 -0.56
N LEU A 86 0.04 9.29 -1.62
CA LEU A 86 -1.41 9.09 -1.70
C LEU A 86 -1.73 8.18 -2.90
N ASP A 87 -2.74 7.32 -2.73
CA ASP A 87 -3.31 6.61 -3.88
C ASP A 87 -4.26 7.53 -4.67
N ASP A 88 -4.50 7.20 -5.93
CA ASP A 88 -5.34 7.98 -6.84
C ASP A 88 -6.85 7.83 -6.58
N ASP A 89 -7.24 6.97 -5.64
CA ASP A 89 -8.62 6.72 -5.21
C ASP A 89 -8.89 7.20 -3.77
N VAL A 90 -8.13 8.19 -3.29
CA VAL A 90 -8.37 8.83 -1.99
C VAL A 90 -8.83 10.29 -2.14
N ILE A 91 -9.57 10.76 -1.16
CA ILE A 91 -9.94 12.16 -0.96
C ILE A 91 -9.38 12.58 0.39
N VAL A 92 -8.55 13.61 0.42
CA VAL A 92 -8.00 14.11 1.68
C VAL A 92 -9.02 14.96 2.43
N GLU A 93 -9.12 14.76 3.75
CA GLU A 93 -10.01 15.55 4.61
C GLU A 93 -9.43 16.96 4.86
N PRO A 94 -10.29 17.94 5.16
CA PRO A 94 -9.83 19.27 5.56
C PRO A 94 -8.83 19.19 6.74
N GLY A 95 -7.67 19.87 6.58
CA GLY A 95 -6.63 19.86 7.60
C GLY A 95 -5.65 18.66 7.52
N TRP A 96 -5.81 17.76 6.54
CA TRP A 96 -4.93 16.62 6.31
C TRP A 96 -3.45 17.03 6.25
N LEU A 97 -3.09 17.99 5.38
CA LEU A 97 -1.71 18.44 5.25
C LEU A 97 -1.25 19.24 6.47
N SER A 98 -2.16 19.99 7.10
CA SER A 98 -1.87 20.73 8.33
C SER A 98 -1.47 19.80 9.47
N ALA A 99 -2.08 18.61 9.58
CA ALA A 99 -1.72 17.59 10.57
C ALA A 99 -0.30 17.08 10.36
N TYR A 100 0.10 16.74 9.13
CA TYR A 100 1.48 16.40 8.81
C TYR A 100 2.44 17.55 9.10
N ASN A 101 2.10 18.78 8.69
CA ASN A 101 2.95 19.96 8.90
C ASN A 101 3.15 20.27 10.40
N LYS A 102 2.15 20.11 11.24
CA LYS A 102 2.31 20.23 12.69
C LYS A 102 3.34 19.27 13.23
N PHE A 103 3.29 18.01 12.75
CA PHE A 103 4.27 17.00 13.13
C PHE A 103 5.68 17.35 12.65
N PHE A 104 5.85 17.77 11.39
CA PHE A 104 7.15 18.16 10.82
C PHE A 104 7.76 19.36 11.54
N ASN A 105 6.94 20.34 11.95
CA ASN A 105 7.39 21.57 12.62
C ASN A 105 7.59 21.39 14.13
N GLY A 106 7.04 20.32 14.73
CA GLY A 106 7.11 20.03 16.15
C GLY A 106 8.45 19.50 16.67
N GLY A 107 9.52 19.60 15.87
CA GLY A 107 10.84 19.06 16.22
C GLY A 107 10.92 17.56 15.93
N VAL A 108 10.85 17.20 14.66
CA VAL A 108 10.96 15.80 14.21
C VAL A 108 12.26 15.18 14.68
N ARG A 109 12.18 14.13 15.47
CA ARG A 109 13.35 13.37 15.90
C ARG A 109 14.06 12.80 14.67
N GLU A 110 15.38 12.91 14.62
CA GLU A 110 16.20 12.46 13.49
C GLU A 110 15.94 11.00 13.08
N LYS A 111 15.54 10.17 14.04
CA LYS A 111 15.24 8.75 13.83
C LYS A 111 13.89 8.48 13.17
N ILE A 112 12.98 9.44 13.07
CA ILE A 112 11.68 9.21 12.44
C ILE A 112 11.83 9.22 10.93
N ALA A 113 11.59 8.08 10.30
CA ALA A 113 11.72 7.90 8.85
C ALA A 113 10.37 7.84 8.12
N ALA A 114 9.29 7.49 8.80
CA ALA A 114 7.98 7.40 8.18
C ALA A 114 6.84 7.75 9.14
N LEU A 115 5.73 8.21 8.56
CA LEU A 115 4.50 8.58 9.25
C LEU A 115 3.31 7.95 8.55
N GLY A 116 2.38 7.36 9.30
CA GLY A 116 1.10 6.86 8.80
C GLY A 116 -0.03 7.84 9.10
N GLY A 117 -0.86 8.16 8.11
CA GLY A 117 -2.11 8.89 8.31
C GLY A 117 -3.30 7.94 8.50
N SER A 118 -4.41 8.49 9.00
CA SER A 118 -5.67 7.75 9.16
C SER A 118 -6.36 7.54 7.81
N VAL A 119 -7.08 6.41 7.69
CA VAL A 119 -7.82 6.05 6.49
C VAL A 119 -9.24 5.62 6.87
N ALA A 120 -10.24 6.26 6.29
CA ALA A 120 -11.64 5.88 6.40
C ALA A 120 -12.14 5.34 5.05
N PRO A 121 -12.83 4.19 5.00
CA PRO A 121 -13.37 3.70 3.74
C PRO A 121 -14.58 4.51 3.29
N LEU A 122 -14.62 4.90 2.01
CA LEU A 122 -15.75 5.51 1.33
C LEU A 122 -16.34 4.49 0.36
N TYR A 123 -17.39 3.82 0.78
CA TYR A 123 -18.02 2.76 -0.01
C TYR A 123 -18.98 3.31 -1.05
N GLU A 124 -18.85 2.84 -2.30
CA GLU A 124 -19.78 3.17 -3.40
C GLU A 124 -21.19 2.61 -3.17
N THR A 125 -21.30 1.45 -2.52
CA THR A 125 -22.55 0.75 -2.23
C THR A 125 -22.54 0.21 -0.80
N PRO A 126 -23.69 -0.15 -0.22
CA PRO A 126 -23.76 -0.74 1.12
C PRO A 126 -22.87 -1.98 1.26
N VAL A 127 -22.16 -2.06 2.37
CA VAL A 127 -21.21 -3.16 2.66
C VAL A 127 -21.98 -4.44 2.93
N PRO A 128 -21.69 -5.54 2.22
CA PRO A 128 -22.30 -6.83 2.49
C PRO A 128 -22.01 -7.33 3.92
N ARG A 129 -23.00 -7.95 4.57
CA ARG A 129 -22.86 -8.46 5.95
C ARG A 129 -21.74 -9.49 6.13
N TRP A 130 -21.39 -10.20 5.07
CA TRP A 130 -20.33 -11.21 5.07
C TRP A 130 -18.92 -10.63 4.94
N LEU A 131 -18.78 -9.39 4.44
CA LEU A 131 -17.47 -8.78 4.25
C LEU A 131 -16.86 -8.39 5.61
N PRO A 132 -15.61 -8.81 5.91
CA PRO A 132 -14.87 -8.30 7.05
C PRO A 132 -14.68 -6.78 6.94
N PRO A 133 -14.57 -6.07 8.09
CA PRO A 133 -14.25 -4.64 8.06
C PRO A 133 -13.00 -4.36 7.23
N HIS A 134 -13.01 -3.27 6.47
CA HIS A 134 -11.84 -2.78 5.76
C HIS A 134 -10.74 -2.44 6.78
N PRO A 135 -9.46 -2.76 6.51
CA PRO A 135 -8.37 -2.27 7.33
C PRO A 135 -8.43 -0.74 7.42
N THR A 136 -8.66 -0.25 8.59
CA THR A 136 -8.54 1.17 8.95
C THR A 136 -7.30 1.33 9.83
N ALA A 137 -6.88 2.56 10.06
CA ALA A 137 -5.92 2.83 11.10
C ALA A 137 -6.39 2.20 12.43
N PRO A 138 -5.48 1.76 13.33
CA PRO A 138 -5.85 1.15 14.60
C PRO A 138 -6.84 2.04 15.39
N ASP A 139 -7.88 1.43 15.97
CA ASP A 139 -8.95 2.15 16.68
C ASP A 139 -8.46 2.97 17.90
N ASN A 140 -7.25 2.71 18.39
CA ASN A 140 -6.63 3.34 19.56
C ASN A 140 -5.48 4.29 19.20
N LEU A 141 -5.50 4.89 18.02
CA LEU A 141 -4.44 5.81 17.62
C LEU A 141 -4.47 7.09 18.47
N VAL A 142 -3.43 7.24 19.26
CA VAL A 142 -3.08 8.52 19.89
C VAL A 142 -2.18 9.29 18.94
N GLU A 143 -2.44 10.58 18.76
CA GLU A 143 -1.62 11.44 17.90
C GLU A 143 -0.15 11.40 18.35
N GLY A 144 0.76 11.18 17.38
CA GLY A 144 2.17 11.11 17.67
C GLY A 144 2.62 9.81 18.37
N ARG A 145 1.91 8.70 18.21
CA ARG A 145 2.33 7.39 18.73
C ARG A 145 3.28 6.68 17.76
N GLN A 146 4.35 6.13 18.28
CA GLN A 146 5.23 5.22 17.53
C GLN A 146 4.48 3.92 17.17
N CYS A 147 4.71 3.41 15.96
CA CYS A 147 4.18 2.11 15.55
C CYS A 147 4.76 0.98 16.41
N GLU A 148 3.90 0.07 16.85
CA GLU A 148 4.29 -1.15 17.54
C GLU A 148 5.00 -2.13 16.59
N PRO A 149 5.84 -3.05 17.11
CA PRO A 149 6.42 -4.10 16.29
C PRO A 149 5.32 -4.93 15.58
N GLY A 150 5.38 -4.96 14.26
CA GLY A 150 4.40 -5.66 13.42
C GLY A 150 3.25 -4.79 12.91
N GLU A 151 3.09 -3.57 13.39
CA GLU A 151 2.24 -2.55 12.77
C GLU A 151 2.94 -1.96 11.53
N SER A 152 2.18 -1.44 10.60
CA SER A 152 2.67 -0.74 9.42
C SER A 152 1.70 0.37 9.04
N VAL A 153 2.22 1.37 8.34
CA VAL A 153 1.40 2.41 7.73
C VAL A 153 0.47 1.80 6.67
N ILE A 154 -0.59 2.52 6.32
CA ILE A 154 -1.52 2.13 5.26
C ILE A 154 -1.06 2.77 3.95
N GLY A 155 -0.86 1.95 2.91
CA GLY A 155 -0.21 2.32 1.66
C GLY A 155 -0.85 3.46 0.87
N CYS A 156 -2.10 3.82 1.16
CA CYS A 156 -2.80 4.91 0.48
C CYS A 156 -2.68 6.28 1.17
N ASN A 157 -2.02 6.37 2.35
CA ASN A 157 -1.83 7.63 3.10
C ASN A 157 -0.66 7.55 4.07
N PHE A 158 0.54 7.82 3.61
CA PHE A 158 1.73 7.80 4.46
C PHE A 158 2.81 8.75 3.95
N ALA A 159 3.65 9.23 4.84
CA ALA A 159 4.81 10.06 4.52
C ALA A 159 6.11 9.31 4.82
N VAL A 160 7.15 9.59 4.04
CA VAL A 160 8.51 9.08 4.29
C VAL A 160 9.54 10.19 4.17
N ARG A 161 10.62 10.10 4.93
CA ARG A 161 11.82 10.90 4.71
C ARG A 161 12.55 10.38 3.48
N ARG A 162 12.65 11.26 2.48
CA ARG A 162 13.21 10.94 1.16
C ARG A 162 14.59 10.29 1.26
N GLU A 163 15.54 10.94 1.89
CA GLU A 163 16.93 10.48 1.95
C GLU A 163 17.07 9.15 2.72
N LEU A 164 16.38 9.01 3.86
CA LEU A 164 16.38 7.76 4.62
C LEU A 164 15.76 6.61 3.84
N THR A 165 14.70 6.88 3.08
CA THR A 165 14.06 5.87 2.22
C THR A 165 14.98 5.45 1.07
N LEU A 166 15.66 6.40 0.45
CA LEU A 166 16.63 6.12 -0.61
C LEU A 166 17.85 5.35 -0.06
N SER A 167 18.32 5.67 1.16
CA SER A 167 19.47 4.98 1.77
C SER A 167 19.23 3.48 2.03
N VAL A 168 17.98 3.09 2.25
CA VAL A 168 17.60 1.66 2.37
C VAL A 168 17.18 1.04 1.03
N GLY A 169 17.33 1.74 -0.10
CA GLY A 169 17.10 1.24 -1.45
C GLY A 169 15.70 1.49 -2.04
N GLY A 170 14.89 2.39 -1.44
CA GLY A 170 13.55 2.72 -1.93
C GLY A 170 12.55 1.57 -1.82
N PHE A 171 11.48 1.60 -2.63
CA PHE A 171 10.47 0.54 -2.67
C PHE A 171 10.97 -0.67 -3.47
N ASN A 172 10.66 -1.88 -2.97
CA ASN A 172 10.97 -3.13 -3.66
C ASN A 172 10.04 -3.30 -4.88
N THR A 173 10.61 -3.23 -6.08
CA THR A 173 9.85 -3.28 -7.34
C THR A 173 9.24 -4.65 -7.67
N GLN A 174 9.50 -5.67 -6.87
CA GLN A 174 8.83 -6.98 -6.97
C GLN A 174 7.49 -7.00 -6.17
N LEU A 175 7.19 -5.95 -5.42
CA LEU A 175 5.99 -5.80 -4.59
C LEU A 175 5.11 -4.66 -5.11
N GLY A 176 3.87 -4.59 -4.60
CA GLY A 176 2.86 -3.64 -5.05
C GLY A 176 2.13 -4.10 -6.31
N ASN A 177 1.15 -3.33 -6.74
CA ASN A 177 0.38 -3.59 -7.95
C ASN A 177 1.26 -3.44 -9.20
N CYS A 178 1.12 -4.34 -10.18
CA CYS A 178 1.84 -4.28 -11.44
C CYS A 178 0.89 -4.54 -12.62
N GLY A 179 0.53 -3.50 -13.34
CA GLY A 179 -0.50 -3.56 -14.38
C GLY A 179 -1.85 -3.96 -13.78
N GLU A 180 -2.42 -5.06 -14.29
CA GLU A 180 -3.67 -5.64 -13.78
C GLU A 180 -3.45 -6.64 -12.64
N VAL A 181 -2.19 -6.99 -12.36
CA VAL A 181 -1.86 -7.92 -11.27
C VAL A 181 -1.91 -7.19 -9.95
N LEU A 182 -2.83 -7.62 -9.08
CA LEU A 182 -2.91 -7.13 -7.73
C LEU A 182 -1.65 -7.53 -6.95
N GLY A 183 -1.19 -6.65 -6.10
CA GLY A 183 -0.04 -6.88 -5.23
C GLY A 183 -0.21 -6.09 -3.93
N GLY A 184 0.76 -6.16 -3.05
CA GLY A 184 0.76 -5.40 -1.81
C GLY A 184 2.07 -5.57 -1.07
N TYR A 185 2.09 -5.11 0.17
CA TYR A 185 3.24 -5.18 1.08
C TYR A 185 4.46 -4.35 0.68
N ASP A 186 4.40 -3.52 -0.34
CA ASP A 186 5.51 -2.68 -0.74
C ASP A 186 5.85 -1.62 0.33
N GLU A 187 4.82 -0.98 0.91
CA GLU A 187 4.98 -0.09 2.07
C GLU A 187 5.40 -0.87 3.33
N VAL A 188 4.79 -2.03 3.58
CA VAL A 188 5.11 -2.85 4.77
C VAL A 188 6.56 -3.32 4.74
N GLU A 189 7.04 -3.78 3.58
CA GLU A 189 8.40 -4.23 3.38
C GLU A 189 9.40 -3.08 3.55
N LEU A 190 9.07 -1.88 3.04
CA LEU A 190 9.86 -0.68 3.23
C LEU A 190 9.95 -0.32 4.73
N MET A 191 8.81 -0.29 5.45
CA MET A 191 8.78 0.00 6.89
C MET A 191 9.64 -1.00 7.68
N GLU A 192 9.60 -2.28 7.33
CA GLU A 192 10.47 -3.29 7.95
C GLU A 192 11.96 -3.05 7.71
N ARG A 193 12.36 -2.55 6.52
CA ARG A 193 13.77 -2.19 6.25
C ARG A 193 14.20 -0.97 7.03
N LEU A 194 13.36 0.07 7.08
CA LEU A 194 13.60 1.27 7.87
C LEU A 194 13.74 0.93 9.36
N THR A 195 12.83 0.12 9.91
CA THR A 195 12.91 -0.32 11.33
C THR A 195 14.17 -1.14 11.61
N ARG A 196 14.57 -2.04 10.71
CA ARG A 196 15.84 -2.79 10.85
C ARG A 196 17.08 -1.90 10.76
N ALA A 197 17.00 -0.78 10.07
CA ALA A 197 18.06 0.23 10.03
C ALA A 197 18.09 1.13 11.29
N GLY A 198 17.18 0.91 12.25
CA GLY A 198 17.11 1.64 13.52
C GLY A 198 16.24 2.89 13.48
N TYR A 199 15.47 3.07 12.41
CA TYR A 199 14.53 4.18 12.27
C TYR A 199 13.17 3.89 12.89
N GLU A 200 12.44 4.96 13.23
CA GLU A 200 11.13 4.93 13.84
C GLU A 200 10.04 5.26 12.83
N ILE A 201 8.87 4.65 13.03
CA ILE A 201 7.66 4.89 12.26
C ILE A 201 6.58 5.36 13.23
N TRP A 202 5.88 6.43 12.88
CA TRP A 202 4.91 7.06 13.77
C TRP A 202 3.56 7.26 13.10
N TRP A 203 2.51 7.46 13.91
CA TRP A 203 1.17 7.78 13.45
C TRP A 203 0.85 9.27 13.61
N VAL A 204 0.22 9.84 12.58
CA VAL A 204 -0.37 11.19 12.57
C VAL A 204 -1.85 11.06 12.32
N THR A 205 -2.63 10.95 13.40
CA THR A 205 -4.06 10.59 13.33
C THR A 205 -4.92 11.67 12.67
N GLY A 206 -4.54 12.94 12.83
CA GLY A 206 -5.24 14.06 12.20
C GLY A 206 -5.07 14.13 10.68
N ALA A 207 -4.09 13.40 10.11
CA ALA A 207 -3.90 13.30 8.66
C ALA A 207 -4.86 12.25 8.07
N CYS A 208 -6.15 12.57 7.98
CA CYS A 208 -7.20 11.64 7.57
C CYS A 208 -7.54 11.72 6.08
N VAL A 209 -7.76 10.57 5.45
CA VAL A 209 -8.27 10.45 4.08
C VAL A 209 -9.46 9.52 4.00
N GLN A 210 -10.32 9.75 3.00
CA GLN A 210 -11.37 8.83 2.59
C GLN A 210 -10.86 8.01 1.40
N HIS A 211 -10.80 6.68 1.55
CA HIS A 211 -10.37 5.76 0.50
C HIS A 211 -11.59 5.17 -0.22
N TRP A 212 -11.69 5.43 -1.52
CA TRP A 212 -12.80 4.94 -2.35
C TRP A 212 -12.76 3.43 -2.52
N VAL A 213 -13.87 2.78 -2.15
CA VAL A 213 -14.06 1.34 -2.31
C VAL A 213 -15.20 1.10 -3.28
N SER A 214 -14.86 0.74 -4.52
CA SER A 214 -15.84 0.47 -5.58
C SER A 214 -16.72 -0.74 -5.26
N ALA A 215 -17.94 -0.76 -5.82
CA ALA A 215 -18.86 -1.89 -5.69
C ALA A 215 -18.23 -3.23 -6.15
N SER A 216 -17.38 -3.19 -7.18
CA SER A 216 -16.67 -4.37 -7.67
C SER A 216 -15.74 -5.00 -6.62
N ARG A 217 -15.12 -4.19 -5.76
CA ARG A 217 -14.27 -4.67 -4.66
C ARG A 217 -15.06 -5.37 -3.55
N LEU A 218 -16.39 -5.19 -3.50
CA LEU A 218 -17.26 -5.83 -2.51
C LEU A 218 -17.73 -7.23 -2.93
N HIS A 219 -17.37 -7.72 -4.12
CA HIS A 219 -17.69 -9.06 -4.57
C HIS A 219 -16.72 -10.10 -3.99
N LEU A 220 -17.25 -11.26 -3.57
CA LEU A 220 -16.44 -12.34 -2.97
C LEU A 220 -15.30 -12.80 -3.87
N LEU A 221 -15.55 -12.94 -5.18
CA LEU A 221 -14.51 -13.36 -6.14
C LEU A 221 -13.36 -12.36 -6.20
N TRP A 222 -13.66 -11.04 -6.16
CA TRP A 222 -12.63 -10.02 -6.10
C TRP A 222 -11.79 -10.13 -4.81
N GLN A 223 -12.46 -10.32 -3.67
CA GLN A 223 -11.81 -10.48 -2.37
C GLN A 223 -10.90 -11.73 -2.32
N LEU A 224 -11.34 -12.84 -2.90
CA LEU A 224 -10.53 -14.06 -2.99
C LEU A 224 -9.31 -13.87 -3.90
N ASN A 225 -9.50 -13.21 -5.06
CA ASN A 225 -8.40 -12.87 -5.96
C ASN A 225 -7.39 -11.93 -5.27
N CYS A 226 -7.86 -10.91 -4.58
CA CYS A 226 -7.01 -10.01 -3.79
C CYS A 226 -6.22 -10.80 -2.72
N ALA A 227 -6.89 -11.66 -1.95
CA ALA A 227 -6.26 -12.49 -0.92
C ALA A 227 -5.19 -13.43 -1.51
N PHE A 228 -5.43 -14.03 -2.68
CA PHE A 228 -4.43 -14.83 -3.38
C PHE A 228 -3.18 -14.02 -3.73
N HIS A 229 -3.33 -12.84 -4.30
CA HIS A 229 -2.20 -11.97 -4.69
C HIS A 229 -1.47 -11.38 -3.46
N VAL A 230 -2.19 -11.08 -2.39
CA VAL A 230 -1.60 -10.73 -1.08
C VAL A 230 -0.74 -11.88 -0.55
N GLY A 231 -1.20 -13.13 -0.71
CA GLY A 231 -0.40 -14.33 -0.41
C GLY A 231 0.90 -14.39 -1.22
N ASN A 232 0.82 -14.16 -2.55
CA ASN A 232 1.99 -14.07 -3.41
C ASN A 232 3.01 -13.04 -2.91
N SER A 233 2.57 -11.82 -2.66
CA SER A 233 3.42 -10.72 -2.20
C SER A 233 4.04 -11.04 -0.82
N SER A 234 3.28 -11.70 0.07
CA SER A 234 3.78 -12.15 1.37
C SER A 234 4.92 -13.17 1.23
N ALA A 235 4.85 -14.07 0.23
CA ALA A 235 5.94 -15.01 -0.06
C ALA A 235 7.19 -14.28 -0.56
N ILE A 236 7.05 -13.33 -1.48
CA ILE A 236 8.17 -12.50 -1.98
C ILE A 236 8.83 -11.78 -0.80
N ARG A 237 8.03 -11.07 0.02
CA ARG A 237 8.52 -10.36 1.21
C ARG A 237 9.23 -11.28 2.20
N ARG A 238 8.74 -12.51 2.40
CA ARG A 238 9.37 -13.46 3.32
C ARG A 238 10.70 -13.96 2.79
N LEU A 239 10.73 -14.30 1.49
CA LEU A 239 11.93 -14.82 0.85
C LEU A 239 13.05 -13.78 0.76
N SER A 240 12.74 -12.49 0.59
CA SER A 240 13.73 -11.41 0.59
C SER A 240 14.50 -11.27 1.92
N LYS A 241 13.94 -11.81 3.02
CA LYS A 241 14.59 -11.80 4.35
C LYS A 241 15.51 -13.00 4.60
N ILE A 242 15.45 -14.04 3.78
CA ILE A 242 16.21 -15.27 3.98
C ILE A 242 17.54 -15.14 3.25
N LYS A 243 18.63 -15.11 4.01
CA LYS A 243 20.00 -15.10 3.47
C LYS A 243 20.39 -16.54 3.08
N GLY A 244 20.87 -16.71 1.83
CA GLY A 244 21.38 -17.98 1.31
C GLY A 244 20.34 -18.85 0.62
N GLY A 245 20.72 -19.45 -0.52
CA GLY A 245 19.84 -20.24 -1.38
C GLY A 245 19.30 -21.51 -0.71
N SER A 246 20.14 -22.23 0.05
CA SER A 246 19.74 -23.46 0.77
C SER A 246 18.67 -23.20 1.84
N GLY A 247 18.76 -22.09 2.57
CA GLY A 247 17.75 -21.69 3.56
C GLY A 247 16.42 -21.37 2.90
N ALA A 248 16.42 -20.68 1.77
CA ALA A 248 15.22 -20.36 1.02
C ALA A 248 14.56 -21.63 0.43
N ILE A 249 15.36 -22.57 -0.08
CA ILE A 249 14.85 -23.86 -0.59
C ILE A 249 14.22 -24.67 0.55
N TYR A 250 14.93 -24.85 1.66
CA TYR A 250 14.40 -25.59 2.82
C TYR A 250 13.09 -24.98 3.32
N PHE A 251 13.07 -23.65 3.51
CA PHE A 251 11.86 -22.93 3.92
C PHE A 251 10.69 -23.16 2.94
N SER A 252 10.96 -23.08 1.62
CA SER A 252 9.96 -23.28 0.60
C SER A 252 9.39 -24.69 0.62
N LEU A 253 10.24 -25.71 0.71
CA LEU A 253 9.82 -27.11 0.83
C LEU A 253 8.94 -27.34 2.06
N MET A 254 9.35 -26.87 3.24
CA MET A 254 8.58 -27.01 4.47
C MET A 254 7.20 -26.33 4.37
N ARG A 255 7.13 -25.14 3.74
CA ARG A 255 5.86 -24.44 3.53
C ARG A 255 4.96 -25.12 2.52
N LEU A 256 5.53 -25.70 1.45
CA LEU A 256 4.76 -26.47 0.47
C LEU A 256 4.19 -27.76 1.08
N LEU A 257 4.90 -28.41 1.99
CA LEU A 257 4.41 -29.58 2.70
C LEU A 257 3.29 -29.22 3.71
N THR A 258 3.44 -28.15 4.45
CA THR A 258 2.48 -27.75 5.50
C THR A 258 1.32 -26.92 4.98
N GLY A 259 1.48 -26.25 3.86
CA GLY A 259 0.47 -25.36 3.26
C GLY A 259 -0.90 -26.01 3.01
N PRO A 260 -0.97 -27.21 2.43
CA PRO A 260 -2.24 -27.93 2.20
C PRO A 260 -3.01 -28.20 3.50
N PHE A 261 -2.34 -28.56 4.60
CA PHE A 261 -2.97 -28.77 5.90
C PHE A 261 -3.56 -27.48 6.47
N HIS A 262 -2.81 -26.37 6.37
CA HIS A 262 -3.31 -25.06 6.80
C HIS A 262 -4.49 -24.60 5.93
N CYS A 263 -4.43 -24.82 4.63
CA CYS A 263 -5.53 -24.53 3.72
C CYS A 263 -6.77 -25.34 4.08
N GLY A 264 -6.63 -26.66 4.25
CA GLY A 264 -7.71 -27.55 4.67
C GLY A 264 -8.36 -27.13 5.99
N PHE A 265 -7.55 -26.78 7.00
CA PHE A 265 -8.04 -26.25 8.27
C PHE A 265 -8.92 -24.98 8.07
N HIS A 266 -8.48 -24.03 7.24
CA HIS A 266 -9.27 -22.83 6.98
C HIS A 266 -10.54 -23.09 6.17
N LEU A 267 -10.55 -24.06 5.27
CA LEU A 267 -11.77 -24.48 4.57
C LEU A 267 -12.78 -25.13 5.53
N LEU A 268 -12.34 -25.98 6.45
CA LEU A 268 -13.19 -26.55 7.51
C LEU A 268 -13.72 -25.45 8.44
N ALA A 269 -12.87 -24.50 8.83
CA ALA A 269 -13.29 -23.36 9.66
C ALA A 269 -14.30 -22.44 8.93
N ALA A 270 -14.24 -22.35 7.61
CA ALA A 270 -15.23 -21.64 6.81
C ALA A 270 -16.57 -22.36 6.84
N GLY A 271 -16.57 -23.68 6.62
CA GLY A 271 -17.77 -24.53 6.74
C GLY A 271 -18.43 -24.42 8.10
N PHE A 272 -17.63 -24.49 9.18
CA PHE A 272 -18.13 -24.28 10.54
C PHE A 272 -18.71 -22.88 10.74
N GLY A 273 -18.08 -21.84 10.18
CA GLY A 273 -18.59 -20.47 10.24
C GLY A 273 -19.96 -20.31 9.58
N LEU A 274 -20.22 -21.05 8.49
CA LEU A 274 -21.53 -21.10 7.84
C LEU A 274 -22.56 -21.85 8.72
N LEU A 275 -22.18 -22.97 9.29
CA LEU A 275 -23.05 -23.75 10.20
C LEU A 275 -23.53 -22.94 11.40
N ILE A 276 -22.68 -22.11 11.99
CA ILE A 276 -23.04 -21.22 13.12
C ILE A 276 -23.61 -19.87 12.67
N GLN A 277 -23.99 -19.75 11.41
CA GLN A 277 -24.57 -18.53 10.80
C GLN A 277 -23.71 -17.26 10.98
N ASN A 278 -22.38 -17.43 10.97
CA ASN A 278 -21.43 -16.33 11.03
C ASN A 278 -20.71 -16.14 9.70
N PRO A 279 -21.32 -15.42 8.73
CA PRO A 279 -20.76 -15.29 7.39
C PRO A 279 -19.43 -14.54 7.36
N ARG A 280 -19.18 -13.60 8.28
CA ARG A 280 -17.89 -12.90 8.39
C ARG A 280 -16.76 -13.84 8.79
N LYS A 281 -17.02 -14.78 9.73
CA LYS A 281 -16.02 -15.78 10.14
C LYS A 281 -15.73 -16.74 8.99
N ALA A 282 -16.76 -17.19 8.28
CA ALA A 282 -16.63 -18.02 7.09
C ALA A 282 -15.77 -17.32 6.02
N THR A 283 -16.09 -16.09 5.68
CA THR A 283 -15.34 -15.31 4.68
C THR A 283 -13.89 -15.09 5.09
N ARG A 284 -13.60 -14.69 6.33
CA ARG A 284 -12.21 -14.56 6.80
C ARG A 284 -11.42 -15.84 6.61
N SER A 285 -12.02 -16.99 6.86
CA SER A 285 -11.37 -18.30 6.70
C SER A 285 -11.12 -18.62 5.21
N LEU A 286 -12.08 -18.32 4.33
CA LEU A 286 -11.89 -18.45 2.87
C LEU A 286 -10.78 -17.56 2.35
N LEU A 287 -10.73 -16.30 2.77
CA LEU A 287 -9.66 -15.37 2.37
C LEU A 287 -8.29 -15.84 2.85
N ARG A 288 -8.19 -16.42 4.05
CA ARG A 288 -6.95 -17.02 4.53
C ARG A 288 -6.53 -18.23 3.69
N ALA A 289 -7.47 -19.10 3.34
CA ALA A 289 -7.20 -20.23 2.44
C ALA A 289 -6.67 -19.75 1.08
N ALA A 290 -7.34 -18.77 0.45
CA ALA A 290 -6.90 -18.18 -0.81
C ALA A 290 -5.49 -17.57 -0.71
N SER A 291 -5.18 -16.88 0.37
CA SER A 291 -3.84 -16.31 0.62
C SER A 291 -2.77 -17.40 0.76
N ILE A 292 -3.08 -18.53 1.43
CA ILE A 292 -2.16 -19.67 1.54
C ILE A 292 -1.89 -20.29 0.16
N VAL A 293 -2.92 -20.43 -0.66
CA VAL A 293 -2.77 -20.94 -2.05
C VAL A 293 -1.85 -20.00 -2.85
N GLY A 294 -2.09 -18.69 -2.79
CA GLY A 294 -1.24 -17.69 -3.46
C GLY A 294 0.21 -17.73 -2.97
N TYR A 295 0.41 -17.85 -1.66
CA TYR A 295 1.74 -17.97 -1.06
C TYR A 295 2.49 -19.19 -1.61
N ASN A 296 1.85 -20.37 -1.59
CA ASN A 296 2.46 -21.62 -2.08
C ASN A 296 2.69 -21.59 -3.60
N TYR A 297 1.78 -20.99 -4.37
CA TYR A 297 1.98 -20.79 -5.79
C TYR A 297 3.25 -19.99 -6.09
N GLN A 298 3.50 -18.90 -5.36
CA GLN A 298 4.70 -18.09 -5.53
C GLN A 298 5.98 -18.86 -5.15
N LEU A 299 5.94 -19.68 -4.10
CA LEU A 299 7.08 -20.53 -3.74
C LEU A 299 7.40 -21.55 -4.85
N MET A 300 6.39 -22.23 -5.40
CA MET A 300 6.55 -23.16 -6.52
C MET A 300 7.12 -22.45 -7.75
N LYS A 301 6.53 -21.30 -8.13
CA LYS A 301 6.99 -20.51 -9.27
C LYS A 301 8.48 -20.17 -9.17
N ARG A 302 8.97 -19.83 -7.97
CA ARG A 302 10.37 -19.51 -7.73
C ARG A 302 11.27 -20.75 -7.78
N MET A 303 10.82 -21.89 -7.28
CA MET A 303 11.59 -23.15 -7.31
C MET A 303 11.80 -23.68 -8.73
N PHE A 304 10.78 -23.57 -9.60
CA PHE A 304 10.82 -24.12 -10.96
C PHE A 304 11.23 -23.13 -12.05
N ARG A 305 11.46 -21.87 -11.72
CA ARG A 305 12.00 -20.84 -12.64
C ARG A 305 13.15 -20.09 -11.97
N PRO A 306 14.36 -20.71 -11.88
CA PRO A 306 15.55 -20.08 -11.32
C PRO A 306 16.08 -19.00 -12.28
N GLY A 307 15.50 -17.87 -12.37
CA GLY A 307 15.89 -16.73 -13.20
C GLY A 307 15.09 -15.48 -12.83
N TYR A 308 14.18 -15.61 -11.88
CA TYR A 308 13.42 -14.52 -11.28
C TYR A 308 13.92 -14.23 -9.85
N ALA A 309 15.25 -14.21 -9.65
CA ALA A 309 15.85 -13.73 -8.41
C ALA A 309 16.13 -12.24 -8.50
#